data_6a75728faabec0239ff026e40effb669
#
_entry.id   6a75728faabec0239ff026e40effb669
#
_cell.length_a   1.000
_cell.length_b   1.000
_cell.length_c   1.000
_cell.angle_alpha   90.00
_cell.angle_beta   90.00
_cell.angle_gamma   90.00
#
_symmetry.space_group_name_H-M   'P 1'
#
loop_
_entity.id
_entity.type
_entity.pdbx_description
1 polymer ?
#
loop_
_entity_poly.entity_id
_entity_poly.type
_entity_poly.pdbx_seq_one_letter_code
_entity_poly.pdbx_strand_id
1 'polypeptide(L)'
;MASVRGPVFMAKPLKTNPHLQQVVRELRAVSREMDAPIWRDVAERLERTRKNWSEVNLSRLSRYAAKGEQIVVPGVVLATGEIKTPVTVAALRTSSAAQKKIEAAGGRAITILELAVQNPKGSGIRIMG
;
A
#
# COMPACT_ATOMS: atom_id res chain seq x y z
N MET A 1 -25.16 -4.88 -9.53
CA MET A 1 -25.03 -5.04 -9.17
C MET A 1 -24.81 -5.52 -8.87
N ALA A 2 -24.64 -5.56 -8.65
CA ALA A 2 -24.21 -5.97 -8.28
C ALA A 2 -23.85 -6.50 -8.04
N SER A 3 -23.80 -6.66 -8.04
CA SER A 3 -23.30 -7.08 -7.75
C SER A 3 -22.96 -7.52 -7.48
N VAL A 4 -23.00 -7.69 -7.57
CA VAL A 4 -22.63 -8.04 -7.15
C VAL A 4 -22.42 -8.49 -6.80
N ARG A 5 -22.22 -8.68 -6.82
CA ARG A 5 -22.14 -9.14 -6.26
C ARG A 5 -21.80 -9.59 -5.64
N GLY A 6 -21.81 -9.88 -5.46
CA GLY A 6 -21.53 -10.35 -4.74
C GLY A 6 -21.15 -11.16 -4.57
N PRO A 7 -21.21 -11.62 -4.39
CA PRO A 7 -20.81 -12.48 -4.06
C PRO A 7 -20.28 -13.34 -4.28
N VAL A 8 -20.19 -13.49 -4.73
CA VAL A 8 -19.71 -14.12 -4.95
C VAL A 8 -18.74 -14.44 -4.75
N PHE A 9 -18.42 -14.30 -4.53
CA PHE A 9 -17.62 -14.33 -4.29
C PHE A 9 -17.07 -14.74 -3.64
N MET A 10 -17.02 -14.87 -3.40
CA MET A 10 -16.70 -15.22 -2.72
C MET A 10 -16.18 -16.20 -2.45
N ALA A 11 -16.11 -16.47 -2.51
CA ALA A 11 -15.65 -17.47 -2.11
C ALA A 11 -14.50 -18.06 -2.59
N LYS A 12 -14.01 -17.90 -3.24
CA LYS A 12 -13.01 -18.49 -3.62
C LYS A 12 -11.91 -17.94 -3.50
N PRO A 13 -11.54 -17.98 -3.16
CA PRO A 13 -10.55 -17.46 -2.91
C PRO A 13 -9.46 -17.45 -3.30
N LEU A 14 -9.05 -17.48 -3.32
CA LEU A 14 -8.05 -17.67 -3.27
C LEU A 14 -7.10 -16.96 -3.94
N LYS A 15 -6.90 -17.14 -4.99
CA LYS A 15 -5.92 -16.57 -5.81
C LYS A 15 -6.25 -15.21 -6.27
N THR A 16 -7.49 -14.97 -6.51
CA THR A 16 -7.92 -13.68 -6.99
C THR A 16 -8.74 -13.00 -5.95
N ASN A 17 -8.34 -11.84 -5.62
CA ASN A 17 -9.08 -10.94 -4.74
C ASN A 17 -9.67 -9.86 -5.65
N PRO A 18 -11.01 -9.81 -5.81
CA PRO A 18 -11.62 -8.80 -6.68
C PRO A 18 -11.24 -7.38 -6.28
N HIS A 19 -11.07 -7.13 -4.98
CA HIS A 19 -10.63 -5.83 -4.51
C HIS A 19 -9.20 -5.53 -4.98
N LEU A 20 -8.33 -6.53 -4.92
CA LEU A 20 -6.96 -6.36 -5.39
C LEU A 20 -6.92 -6.05 -6.88
N GLN A 21 -7.74 -6.73 -7.68
CA GLN A 21 -7.81 -6.46 -9.11
C GLN A 21 -8.28 -5.05 -9.39
N GLN A 22 -9.22 -4.57 -8.60
CA GLN A 22 -9.68 -3.20 -8.73
C GLN A 22 -8.59 -2.21 -8.39
N VAL A 23 -7.85 -2.44 -7.32
CA VAL A 23 -6.74 -1.59 -6.91
C VAL A 23 -5.71 -1.51 -8.02
N VAL A 24 -5.31 -2.65 -8.57
CA VAL A 24 -4.34 -2.70 -9.66
C VAL A 24 -4.82 -1.90 -10.85
N ARG A 25 -6.08 -2.07 -11.24
CA ARG A 25 -6.66 -1.38 -12.38
C ARG A 25 -6.67 0.12 -12.19
N GLU A 26 -7.05 0.57 -11.00
CA GLU A 26 -7.09 2.00 -10.70
C GLU A 26 -5.70 2.61 -10.65
N LEU A 27 -4.72 1.88 -10.13
CA LEU A 27 -3.34 2.37 -10.12
C LEU A 27 -2.80 2.52 -11.53
N ARG A 28 -3.11 1.58 -12.41
CA ARG A 28 -2.70 1.68 -13.80
C ARG A 28 -3.35 2.87 -14.50
N ALA A 29 -4.62 3.14 -14.16
CA ALA A 29 -5.32 4.29 -14.71
C ALA A 29 -4.67 5.61 -14.27
N VAL A 30 -4.36 5.73 -12.97
CA VAL A 30 -3.67 6.91 -12.46
C VAL A 30 -2.31 7.09 -13.14
N SER A 31 -1.58 6.00 -13.30
CA SER A 31 -0.27 6.06 -13.98
C SER A 31 -0.38 6.63 -15.38
N ARG A 32 -1.40 6.19 -16.12
CA ARG A 32 -1.59 6.67 -17.51
C ARG A 32 -2.04 8.13 -17.54
N GLU A 33 -3.01 8.48 -16.69
CA GLU A 33 -3.60 9.81 -16.69
C GLU A 33 -2.62 10.87 -16.24
N MET A 34 -1.79 10.54 -15.29
CA MET A 34 -0.87 11.50 -14.69
C MET A 34 0.56 11.36 -15.20
N ASP A 35 0.80 10.41 -16.10
CA ASP A 35 2.14 10.11 -16.60
C ASP A 35 3.08 9.85 -15.41
N ALA A 36 2.63 9.00 -14.48
CA ALA A 36 3.33 8.72 -13.23
C ALA A 36 3.70 7.24 -13.19
N PRO A 37 4.90 6.86 -13.65
CA PRO A 37 5.29 5.44 -13.73
C PRO A 37 5.31 4.71 -12.39
N ILE A 38 5.42 5.45 -11.28
CA ILE A 38 5.44 4.82 -9.96
C ILE A 38 4.18 3.98 -9.71
N TRP A 39 3.01 4.45 -10.15
CA TRP A 39 1.78 3.72 -9.89
C TRP A 39 1.69 2.45 -10.73
N ARG A 40 2.26 2.45 -11.92
CA ARG A 40 2.34 1.22 -12.71
C ARG A 40 3.29 0.23 -12.05
N ASP A 41 4.41 0.69 -11.53
CA ASP A 41 5.36 -0.17 -10.83
C ASP A 41 4.71 -0.81 -9.60
N VAL A 42 3.98 -0.02 -8.81
CA VAL A 42 3.26 -0.56 -7.64
C VAL A 42 2.23 -1.60 -8.09
N ALA A 43 1.48 -1.30 -9.15
CA ALA A 43 0.48 -2.24 -9.66
C ALA A 43 1.12 -3.57 -10.09
N GLU A 44 2.25 -3.52 -10.77
CA GLU A 44 2.94 -4.72 -11.20
C GLU A 44 3.42 -5.55 -10.01
N ARG A 45 3.89 -4.90 -8.97
CA ARG A 45 4.33 -5.60 -7.76
C ARG A 45 3.15 -6.27 -7.05
N LEU A 46 1.99 -5.65 -7.06
CA LEU A 46 0.80 -6.23 -6.46
C LEU A 46 0.24 -7.40 -7.25
N GLU A 47 0.54 -7.48 -8.54
CA GLU A 47 0.09 -8.58 -9.38
C GLU A 47 0.89 -9.87 -9.15
N ARG A 48 2.02 -9.78 -8.47
CA ARG A 48 2.82 -10.96 -8.16
C ARG A 48 2.07 -11.86 -7.20
N THR A 49 2.51 -13.12 -7.11
CA THR A 49 1.91 -14.04 -6.14
C THR A 49 2.09 -13.48 -4.74
N ARG A 50 1.15 -13.84 -3.86
CA ARG A 50 1.12 -13.33 -2.50
C ARG A 50 2.44 -13.51 -1.75
N LYS A 51 3.12 -14.63 -1.95
CA LYS A 51 4.38 -14.87 -1.27
C LYS A 51 5.52 -14.00 -1.77
N ASN A 52 5.33 -13.30 -2.88
CA ASN A 52 6.31 -12.36 -3.40
C ASN A 52 5.97 -10.91 -3.05
N TRP A 53 4.90 -10.71 -2.29
CA TRP A 53 4.57 -9.37 -1.79
C TRP A 53 5.56 -8.99 -0.72
N SER A 54 5.83 -7.69 -0.64
CA SER A 54 6.71 -7.15 0.38
C SER A 54 6.12 -7.33 1.76
N GLU A 55 6.97 -7.67 2.72
CA GLU A 55 6.62 -7.62 4.14
C GLU A 55 7.65 -6.72 4.79
N VAL A 56 7.21 -5.58 5.28
CA VAL A 56 8.11 -4.58 5.84
C VAL A 56 7.76 -4.35 7.31
N ASN A 57 8.73 -4.54 8.18
CA ASN A 57 8.56 -4.26 9.58
C ASN A 57 8.85 -2.80 9.89
N LEU A 58 8.30 -2.31 10.99
CA LEU A 58 8.51 -0.93 11.41
C LEU A 58 9.98 -0.61 11.64
N SER A 59 10.78 -1.61 12.07
CA SER A 59 12.21 -1.40 12.23
C SER A 59 12.87 -0.98 10.93
N ARG A 60 12.44 -1.54 9.80
CA ARG A 60 12.99 -1.17 8.51
C ARG A 60 12.53 0.23 8.09
N LEU A 61 11.26 0.54 8.31
CA LEU A 61 10.76 1.88 8.03
C LEU A 61 11.53 2.92 8.86
N SER A 62 11.73 2.63 10.14
CA SER A 62 12.45 3.53 11.02
C SER A 62 13.89 3.77 10.58
N ARG A 63 14.52 2.76 9.99
CA ARG A 63 15.90 2.86 9.57
C ARG A 63 16.09 3.76 8.35
N TYR A 64 15.13 3.73 7.42
CA TYR A 64 15.32 4.37 6.12
C TYR A 64 14.42 5.57 5.88
N ALA A 65 13.37 5.75 6.66
CA ALA A 65 12.39 6.79 6.39
C ALA A 65 12.81 8.13 6.99
N ALA A 66 12.64 9.19 6.21
CA ALA A 66 12.87 10.54 6.68
C ALA A 66 11.56 11.12 7.22
N LYS A 67 11.67 12.13 8.08
CA LYS A 67 10.51 12.80 8.66
C LYS A 67 9.61 13.37 7.57
N GLY A 68 8.34 13.05 7.65
CA GLY A 68 7.34 13.55 6.69
C GLY A 68 7.33 12.84 5.36
N GLU A 69 8.15 11.80 5.19
CA GLU A 69 8.23 11.09 3.93
C GLU A 69 6.97 10.26 3.67
N GLN A 70 6.61 10.13 2.39
CA GLN A 70 5.53 9.25 1.94
C GLN A 70 6.13 7.98 1.39
N ILE A 71 5.70 6.85 1.93
CA ILE A 71 6.25 5.55 1.59
C ILE A 71 5.14 4.62 1.13
N VAL A 72 5.35 3.93 0.02
CA VAL A 72 4.45 2.89 -0.47
C VAL A 72 5.09 1.53 -0.24
N VAL A 73 4.36 0.63 0.41
CA VAL A 73 4.76 -0.76 0.57
C VAL A 73 3.78 -1.61 -0.24
N PRO A 74 4.21 -2.17 -1.37
CA PRO A 74 3.31 -3.01 -2.18
C PRO A 74 3.17 -4.39 -1.54
N GLY A 75 2.52 -4.41 -0.39
CA GLY A 75 2.35 -5.61 0.40
C GLY A 75 1.85 -5.28 1.79
N VAL A 76 2.52 -5.81 2.81
CA VAL A 76 2.05 -5.77 4.19
C VAL A 76 3.07 -5.08 5.08
N VAL A 77 2.58 -4.26 6.00
CA VAL A 77 3.40 -3.63 7.03
C VAL A 77 3.12 -4.31 8.37
N LEU A 78 4.18 -4.76 9.03
CA LEU A 78 4.12 -5.50 10.28
C LEU A 78 4.73 -4.68 11.42
N ALA A 79 4.36 -5.03 12.64
CA ALA A 79 4.63 -4.19 13.82
C ALA A 79 5.98 -4.40 14.47
N THR A 80 6.81 -5.31 13.96
CA THR A 80 8.09 -5.60 14.61
C THR A 80 9.00 -4.38 14.59
N GLY A 81 9.49 -4.01 15.76
CA GLY A 81 10.35 -2.84 15.92
C GLY A 81 9.57 -1.61 16.33
N GLU A 82 10.25 -0.48 16.30
CA GLU A 82 9.69 0.79 16.71
C GLU A 82 9.86 1.82 15.61
N ILE A 83 8.95 2.77 15.56
CA ILE A 83 9.09 3.92 14.68
C ILE A 83 8.84 5.17 15.53
N LYS A 84 9.73 6.16 15.37
CA LYS A 84 9.63 7.39 16.12
C LYS A 84 9.47 8.61 15.24
N THR A 85 9.62 8.41 13.94
CA THR A 85 9.57 9.50 12.96
C THR A 85 8.18 9.54 12.32
N PRO A 86 7.53 10.69 12.23
CA PRO A 86 6.23 10.77 11.58
C PRO A 86 6.38 10.57 10.08
N VAL A 87 5.71 9.56 9.55
CA VAL A 87 5.72 9.23 8.12
C VAL A 87 4.32 8.83 7.69
N THR A 88 4.05 8.96 6.39
CA THR A 88 2.82 8.45 5.80
C THR A 88 3.16 7.13 5.11
N VAL A 89 2.54 6.05 5.57
CA VAL A 89 2.79 4.72 5.02
C VAL A 89 1.54 4.24 4.31
N ALA A 90 1.66 3.97 3.02
CA ALA A 90 0.57 3.41 2.23
C ALA A 90 0.92 1.97 1.91
N ALA A 91 0.04 1.05 2.28
CA ALA A 91 0.27 -0.36 2.07
C ALA A 91 -1.03 -1.02 1.63
N LEU A 92 -0.91 -2.21 1.07
CA LEU A 92 -2.09 -3.01 0.79
C LEU A 92 -2.76 -3.38 2.10
N ARG A 93 -1.96 -3.64 3.13
CA ARG A 93 -2.44 -4.03 4.43
C ARG A 93 -1.43 -3.63 5.50
N THR A 94 -1.92 -3.09 6.61
CA THR A 94 -1.10 -2.71 7.76
C THR A 94 -1.69 -3.39 8.98
N SER A 95 -0.87 -4.09 9.77
CA SER A 95 -1.39 -4.73 10.98
C SER A 95 -1.88 -3.65 11.94
N SER A 96 -2.87 -4.00 12.79
CA SER A 96 -3.41 -3.02 13.74
C SER A 96 -2.33 -2.51 14.68
N ALA A 97 -1.43 -3.37 15.12
CA ALA A 97 -0.34 -2.95 16.00
C ALA A 97 0.61 -1.98 15.30
N ALA A 98 0.90 -2.24 14.01
CA ALA A 98 1.75 -1.34 13.23
C ALA A 98 1.09 0.00 13.04
N GLN A 99 -0.21 0.00 12.74
CA GLN A 99 -0.97 1.24 12.57
C GLN A 99 -0.91 2.10 13.82
N LYS A 100 -1.12 1.49 14.98
CA LYS A 100 -1.08 2.22 16.24
C LYS A 100 0.27 2.85 16.49
N LYS A 101 1.35 2.12 16.21
CA LYS A 101 2.71 2.64 16.41
C LYS A 101 3.01 3.79 15.45
N ILE A 102 2.58 3.69 14.21
CA ILE A 102 2.78 4.76 13.24
C ILE A 102 2.03 6.02 13.67
N GLU A 103 0.79 5.86 14.10
CA GLU A 103 -0.03 6.99 14.54
C GLU A 103 0.54 7.61 15.83
N ALA A 104 1.04 6.80 16.73
CA ALA A 104 1.65 7.30 17.96
C ALA A 104 2.90 8.12 17.68
N ALA A 105 3.57 7.86 16.58
CA ALA A 105 4.75 8.63 16.17
C ALA A 105 4.38 9.89 15.38
N GLY A 106 3.09 10.16 15.21
CA GLY A 106 2.62 11.34 14.47
C GLY A 106 2.41 11.11 13.00
N GLY A 107 2.54 9.87 12.55
CA GLY A 107 2.36 9.53 11.14
C GLY A 107 0.96 9.01 10.84
N ARG A 108 0.79 8.48 9.65
CA ARG A 108 -0.49 7.91 9.20
C ARG A 108 -0.24 6.62 8.43
N ALA A 109 -1.15 5.68 8.61
CA ALA A 109 -1.19 4.45 7.81
C ALA A 109 -2.45 4.52 6.95
N ILE A 110 -2.27 4.49 5.65
CA ILE A 110 -3.36 4.62 4.68
C ILE A 110 -3.28 3.50 3.65
N THR A 111 -4.27 3.40 2.80
CA THR A 111 -4.24 2.44 1.69
C THR A 111 -3.45 3.03 0.52
N ILE A 112 -3.03 2.16 -0.38
CA ILE A 112 -2.29 2.59 -1.56
C ILE A 112 -3.16 3.50 -2.44
N LEU A 113 -4.44 3.18 -2.59
CA LEU A 113 -5.34 4.02 -3.38
C LEU A 113 -5.54 5.39 -2.75
N GLU A 114 -5.60 5.47 -1.43
CA GLU A 114 -5.70 6.75 -0.75
C GLU A 114 -4.51 7.63 -1.07
N LEU A 115 -3.30 7.05 -1.07
CA LEU A 115 -2.12 7.83 -1.41
C LEU A 115 -2.13 8.25 -2.88
N ALA A 116 -2.59 7.38 -3.77
CA ALA A 116 -2.69 7.72 -5.18
C ALA A 116 -3.67 8.88 -5.43
N VAL A 117 -4.73 8.97 -4.63
CA VAL A 117 -5.66 10.09 -4.71
C VAL A 117 -5.02 11.37 -4.19
N GLN A 118 -4.29 11.28 -3.08
CA GLN A 118 -3.66 12.44 -2.46
C GLN A 118 -2.47 12.95 -3.25
N ASN A 119 -1.72 12.06 -3.88
CA ASN A 119 -0.50 12.40 -4.60
C ASN A 119 -0.44 11.64 -5.91
N PRO A 120 -1.33 11.97 -6.86
CA PRO A 120 -1.45 11.18 -8.10
C PRO A 120 -0.21 11.23 -8.98
N LYS A 121 0.60 12.28 -8.87
CA LYS A 121 1.84 12.37 -9.64
C LYS A 121 2.96 11.55 -9.04
N GLY A 122 2.82 11.14 -7.79
CA GLY A 122 3.81 10.31 -7.13
C GLY A 122 5.10 10.99 -6.75
N SER A 123 5.10 12.33 -6.69
CA SER A 123 6.30 13.08 -6.38
C SER A 123 6.75 12.83 -4.96
N GLY A 124 8.02 12.50 -4.77
CA GLY A 124 8.60 12.33 -3.45
C GLY A 124 8.20 11.05 -2.74
N ILE A 125 7.51 10.15 -3.42
CA ILE A 125 7.11 8.86 -2.83
C ILE A 125 8.23 7.85 -2.99
N ARG A 126 8.52 7.14 -1.91
CA ARG A 126 9.50 6.05 -1.92
C ARG A 126 8.76 4.71 -1.91
N ILE A 127 9.18 3.79 -2.76
CA ILE A 127 8.71 2.41 -2.70
C ILE A 127 9.67 1.63 -1.84
N MET A 128 9.13 0.93 -0.86
CA MET A 128 9.94 0.14 0.06
C MET A 128 9.45 -1.30 0.08
N GLY A 129 10.37 -2.23 0.00
CA GLY A 129 10.01 -3.63 0.02
C GLY A 129 10.40 -4.48 -1.19
#